data_75e4ec09186cee2623303fe50e989dc2
#
_entry.id   75e4ec09186cee2623303fe50e989dc2
#
_cell.length_a   1.000
_cell.length_b   1.000
_cell.length_c   1.000
_cell.angle_alpha   90.00
_cell.angle_beta   90.00
_cell.angle_gamma   90.00
#
_symmetry.space_group_name_H-M   'P 1'
#
loop_
_entity.id
_entity.type
_entity.pdbx_description
1 polymer ?
#
loop_
_entity_poly.entity_id
_entity_poly.type
_entity_poly.pdbx_seq_one_letter_code
_entity_poly.pdbx_strand_id
1 'polypeptide(L)'
;MATDPNAGLDPAETLRLIRQHQEAARDATEPDGRLLFGAWGLAWVIGYLAMWTTARETGSPAPWAAWVFACCIAGATTFTIVHSITRTAGTRGASARIGALYGWTWFLAFTALGVVLGAMGNAGASPEIMAIAANGFACVIVGLMYIAGGLLFEENRMALVGGWMLVAAVLAAFAGMPATYLVMAVAGGGGFLVMAGVEQVLRARRRSEGGVRRA
;
A
#
# COMPACT_ATOMS: atom_id res chain seq x y z
N MET A 1 -7.80 -55.09 22.20
CA MET A 1 -6.67 -54.38 21.57
C MET A 1 -6.72 -52.95 22.15
N ALA A 2 -5.98 -52.72 23.24
CA ALA A 2 -5.99 -51.43 23.91
C ALA A 2 -5.19 -50.42 23.05
N THR A 3 -5.84 -49.37 22.60
CA THR A 3 -5.17 -48.23 21.97
C THR A 3 -4.31 -47.58 23.04
N ASP A 4 -3.02 -47.52 22.80
CA ASP A 4 -2.06 -46.85 23.65
C ASP A 4 -2.45 -45.37 23.82
N PRO A 5 -2.84 -44.90 25.03
CA PRO A 5 -3.22 -43.48 25.23
C PRO A 5 -2.06 -42.51 25.09
N ASN A 6 -0.83 -42.98 24.90
CA ASN A 6 0.39 -42.21 24.67
C ASN A 6 0.89 -42.27 23.23
N ALA A 7 0.14 -42.78 22.27
CA ALA A 7 0.46 -42.65 20.85
C ALA A 7 0.34 -41.15 20.50
N GLY A 8 1.43 -40.40 20.73
CA GLY A 8 1.52 -38.98 20.35
C GLY A 8 1.15 -38.84 18.88
N LEU A 9 0.52 -37.72 18.54
CA LEU A 9 0.25 -37.34 17.15
C LEU A 9 1.52 -37.49 16.32
N ASP A 10 1.40 -38.11 15.13
CA ASP A 10 2.50 -38.18 14.18
C ASP A 10 3.13 -36.78 13.99
N PRO A 11 4.46 -36.64 14.13
CA PRO A 11 5.13 -35.36 13.94
C PRO A 11 4.76 -34.66 12.63
N ALA A 12 4.52 -35.42 11.56
CA ALA A 12 4.06 -34.88 10.27
C ALA A 12 2.65 -34.31 10.36
N GLU A 13 1.75 -34.95 11.08
CA GLU A 13 0.36 -34.52 11.29
C GLU A 13 0.33 -33.29 12.21
N THR A 14 1.16 -33.26 13.26
CA THR A 14 1.31 -32.12 14.16
C THR A 14 1.80 -30.89 13.41
N LEU A 15 2.82 -31.03 12.55
CA LEU A 15 3.32 -29.94 11.71
C LEU A 15 2.26 -29.43 10.72
N ARG A 16 1.46 -30.35 10.16
CA ARG A 16 0.36 -29.98 9.26
C ARG A 16 -0.70 -29.16 9.98
N LEU A 17 -1.09 -29.57 11.17
CA LEU A 17 -2.08 -28.84 11.99
C LEU A 17 -1.55 -27.46 12.40
N ILE A 18 -0.29 -27.36 12.81
CA ILE A 18 0.34 -26.08 13.15
C ILE A 18 0.30 -25.13 11.96
N ARG A 19 0.71 -25.58 10.77
CA ARG A 19 0.67 -24.76 9.54
C ARG A 19 -0.77 -24.34 9.22
N GLN A 20 -1.72 -25.24 9.29
CA GLN A 20 -3.13 -24.95 9.01
C GLN A 20 -3.69 -23.88 9.99
N HIS A 21 -3.35 -23.98 11.26
CA HIS A 21 -3.75 -22.98 12.26
C HIS A 21 -3.06 -21.64 12.05
N GLN A 22 -1.77 -21.65 11.68
CA GLN A 22 -1.03 -20.41 11.34
C GLN A 22 -1.61 -19.72 10.11
N GLU A 23 -1.94 -20.46 9.04
CA GLU A 23 -2.58 -19.92 7.84
C GLU A 23 -3.97 -19.36 8.17
N ALA A 24 -4.78 -20.06 8.92
CA ALA A 24 -6.10 -19.60 9.34
C ALA A 24 -6.02 -18.32 10.21
N ALA A 25 -5.07 -18.25 11.13
CA ALA A 25 -4.83 -17.06 11.96
C ALA A 25 -4.35 -15.88 11.10
N ARG A 26 -3.46 -16.12 10.14
CA ARG A 26 -2.98 -15.11 9.19
C ARG A 26 -4.13 -14.55 8.35
N ASP A 27 -4.94 -15.41 7.74
CA ASP A 27 -6.12 -15.01 6.95
C ASP A 27 -7.14 -14.20 7.76
N ALA A 28 -7.27 -14.47 9.06
CA ALA A 28 -8.19 -13.75 9.93
C ALA A 28 -7.68 -12.37 10.35
N THR A 29 -6.36 -12.19 10.50
CA THR A 29 -5.75 -10.97 11.05
C THR A 29 -5.06 -10.09 10.02
N GLU A 30 -4.76 -10.62 8.83
CA GLU A 30 -4.11 -9.86 7.77
C GLU A 30 -5.09 -8.87 7.11
N PRO A 31 -4.70 -7.58 6.95
CA PRO A 31 -5.49 -6.61 6.21
C PRO A 31 -5.70 -7.04 4.76
N ASP A 32 -6.91 -6.78 4.23
CA ASP A 32 -7.25 -7.16 2.86
C ASP A 32 -6.53 -6.28 1.83
N GLY A 33 -5.46 -6.82 1.23
CA GLY A 33 -4.64 -6.11 0.24
C GLY A 33 -5.43 -5.54 -0.94
N ARG A 34 -6.50 -6.25 -1.40
CA ARG A 34 -7.34 -5.76 -2.51
C ARG A 34 -7.99 -4.44 -2.18
N LEU A 35 -8.54 -4.34 -0.97
CA LEU A 35 -9.24 -3.14 -0.52
C LEU A 35 -8.25 -1.99 -0.32
N LEU A 36 -7.07 -2.29 0.23
CA LEU A 36 -6.03 -1.29 0.44
C LEU A 36 -5.48 -0.79 -0.89
N PHE A 37 -5.03 -1.67 -1.79
CA PHE A 37 -4.54 -1.28 -3.11
C PHE A 37 -5.64 -0.59 -3.94
N GLY A 38 -6.89 -1.06 -3.85
CA GLY A 38 -8.02 -0.45 -4.54
C GLY A 38 -8.29 0.97 -4.06
N ALA A 39 -8.35 1.20 -2.74
CA ALA A 39 -8.58 2.52 -2.16
C ALA A 39 -7.48 3.51 -2.55
N TRP A 40 -6.20 3.12 -2.42
CA TRP A 40 -5.09 3.97 -2.81
C TRP A 40 -5.02 4.21 -4.32
N GLY A 41 -5.29 3.18 -5.13
CA GLY A 41 -5.32 3.31 -6.58
C GLY A 41 -6.39 4.28 -7.04
N LEU A 42 -7.61 4.17 -6.53
CA LEU A 42 -8.70 5.11 -6.84
C LEU A 42 -8.38 6.52 -6.36
N ALA A 43 -7.86 6.68 -5.14
CA ALA A 43 -7.49 7.99 -4.60
C ALA A 43 -6.45 8.69 -5.48
N TRP A 44 -5.44 7.97 -5.93
CA TRP A 44 -4.40 8.52 -6.79
C TRP A 44 -4.92 8.83 -8.20
N VAL A 45 -5.65 7.90 -8.84
CA VAL A 45 -6.22 8.15 -10.18
C VAL A 45 -7.12 9.37 -10.17
N ILE A 46 -8.09 9.43 -9.26
CA ILE A 46 -9.06 10.53 -9.20
C ILE A 46 -8.34 11.84 -8.87
N GLY A 47 -7.53 11.85 -7.81
CA GLY A 47 -6.86 13.06 -7.35
C GLY A 47 -5.87 13.62 -8.36
N TYR A 48 -5.00 12.78 -8.92
CA TYR A 48 -4.01 13.23 -9.90
C TYR A 48 -4.62 13.58 -11.26
N LEU A 49 -5.68 12.91 -11.71
CA LEU A 49 -6.39 13.32 -12.93
C LEU A 49 -7.05 14.69 -12.74
N ALA A 50 -7.64 14.98 -11.59
CA ALA A 50 -8.17 16.31 -11.29
C ALA A 50 -7.07 17.39 -11.33
N MET A 51 -5.90 17.11 -10.77
CA MET A 51 -4.76 18.02 -10.83
C MET A 51 -4.25 18.20 -12.26
N TRP A 52 -4.09 17.10 -13.01
CA TRP A 52 -3.60 17.15 -14.38
C TRP A 52 -4.54 17.89 -15.32
N THR A 53 -5.85 17.62 -15.27
CA THR A 53 -6.84 18.26 -16.15
C THR A 53 -6.87 19.77 -16.00
N THR A 54 -6.65 20.30 -14.80
CA THR A 54 -6.59 21.74 -14.55
C THR A 54 -5.21 22.33 -14.87
N ALA A 55 -4.13 21.62 -14.48
CA ALA A 55 -2.77 22.11 -14.67
C ALA A 55 -2.35 22.19 -16.16
N ARG A 56 -2.87 21.30 -17.02
CA ARG A 56 -2.58 21.33 -18.46
C ARG A 56 -3.09 22.58 -19.18
N GLU A 57 -4.11 23.24 -18.63
CA GLU A 57 -4.74 24.42 -19.22
C GLU A 57 -4.10 25.72 -18.72
N THR A 58 -3.73 25.77 -17.43
CA THR A 58 -3.28 27.00 -16.76
C THR A 58 -1.84 26.95 -16.27
N GLY A 59 -1.15 25.81 -16.45
CA GLY A 59 0.23 25.61 -15.96
C GLY A 59 0.31 25.22 -14.47
N SER A 60 -0.79 25.37 -13.71
CA SER A 60 -0.85 25.01 -12.28
C SER A 60 -2.20 24.41 -11.92
N PRO A 61 -2.27 23.46 -10.94
CA PRO A 61 -3.54 22.90 -10.52
C PRO A 61 -4.49 23.93 -9.95
N ALA A 62 -5.76 23.87 -10.31
CA ALA A 62 -6.78 24.71 -9.69
C ALA A 62 -6.93 24.34 -8.19
N PRO A 63 -7.26 25.32 -7.32
CA PRO A 63 -7.40 25.06 -5.88
C PRO A 63 -8.39 23.92 -5.55
N TRP A 64 -9.49 23.82 -6.26
CA TRP A 64 -10.46 22.73 -6.04
C TRP A 64 -9.89 21.34 -6.35
N ALA A 65 -9.00 21.23 -7.38
CA ALA A 65 -8.35 19.97 -7.71
C ALA A 65 -7.38 19.52 -6.62
N ALA A 66 -6.66 20.47 -6.00
CA ALA A 66 -5.82 20.19 -4.84
C ALA A 66 -6.66 19.70 -3.63
N TRP A 67 -7.84 20.30 -3.41
CA TRP A 67 -8.78 19.81 -2.38
C TRP A 67 -9.32 18.42 -2.67
N VAL A 68 -9.68 18.13 -3.91
CA VAL A 68 -10.10 16.76 -4.32
C VAL A 68 -8.98 15.77 -4.03
N PHE A 69 -7.73 16.08 -4.42
CA PHE A 69 -6.58 15.23 -4.12
C PHE A 69 -6.41 15.03 -2.62
N ALA A 70 -6.43 16.10 -1.82
CA ALA A 70 -6.29 16.03 -0.37
C ALA A 70 -7.39 15.18 0.28
N CYS A 71 -8.65 15.33 -0.14
CA CYS A 71 -9.76 14.52 0.35
C CYS A 71 -9.61 13.04 -0.02
N CYS A 72 -9.17 12.73 -1.25
CA CYS A 72 -8.91 11.36 -1.68
C CYS A 72 -7.80 10.70 -0.84
N ILE A 73 -6.68 11.41 -0.61
CA ILE A 73 -5.58 10.92 0.23
C ILE A 73 -6.02 10.74 1.68
N ALA A 74 -6.72 11.73 2.26
CA ALA A 74 -7.24 11.64 3.62
C ALA A 74 -8.22 10.45 3.77
N GLY A 75 -9.11 10.26 2.81
CA GLY A 75 -10.05 9.13 2.78
C GLY A 75 -9.34 7.77 2.72
N ALA A 76 -8.38 7.60 1.79
CA ALA A 76 -7.59 6.37 1.67
C ALA A 76 -6.76 6.10 2.94
N THR A 77 -6.17 7.14 3.53
CA THR A 77 -5.41 7.03 4.79
C THR A 77 -6.31 6.60 5.93
N THR A 78 -7.45 7.27 6.14
CA THR A 78 -8.42 6.93 7.18
C THR A 78 -8.93 5.50 7.00
N PHE A 79 -9.29 5.12 5.77
CA PHE A 79 -9.71 3.76 5.46
C PHE A 79 -8.63 2.75 5.82
N THR A 80 -7.37 3.01 5.43
CA THR A 80 -6.23 2.13 5.73
C THR A 80 -6.04 1.95 7.24
N ILE A 81 -6.07 3.04 8.01
CA ILE A 81 -5.91 3.00 9.47
C ILE A 81 -7.04 2.19 10.10
N VAL A 82 -8.31 2.52 9.79
CA VAL A 82 -9.47 1.84 10.37
C VAL A 82 -9.46 0.36 9.98
N HIS A 83 -9.25 0.05 8.70
CA HIS A 83 -9.22 -1.33 8.22
C HIS A 83 -8.10 -2.15 8.87
N SER A 84 -6.89 -1.59 8.98
CA SER A 84 -5.75 -2.26 9.62
C SER A 84 -5.99 -2.49 11.11
N ILE A 85 -6.46 -1.48 11.84
CA ILE A 85 -6.75 -1.60 13.29
C ILE A 85 -7.85 -2.64 13.54
N THR A 86 -8.93 -2.62 12.77
CA THR A 86 -10.04 -3.57 12.96
C THR A 86 -9.63 -5.01 12.65
N ARG A 87 -8.76 -5.22 11.66
CA ARG A 87 -8.29 -6.56 11.31
C ARG A 87 -7.24 -7.10 12.28
N THR A 88 -6.39 -6.23 12.82
CA THR A 88 -5.36 -6.63 13.79
C THR A 88 -5.83 -6.55 15.25
N ALA A 89 -7.10 -6.20 15.49
CA ALA A 89 -7.66 -6.12 16.83
C ALA A 89 -7.54 -7.47 17.56
N GLY A 90 -6.95 -7.44 18.76
CA GLY A 90 -6.71 -8.65 19.55
C GLY A 90 -5.37 -9.36 19.30
N THR A 91 -4.61 -9.00 18.28
CA THR A 91 -3.25 -9.51 18.10
C THR A 91 -2.32 -8.95 19.18
N ARG A 92 -1.41 -9.78 19.68
CA ARG A 92 -0.44 -9.39 20.73
C ARG A 92 0.94 -9.96 20.39
N GLY A 93 1.99 -9.36 20.97
CA GLY A 93 3.35 -9.86 20.85
C GLY A 93 4.17 -9.19 19.76
N ALA A 94 5.15 -9.90 19.20
CA ALA A 94 6.13 -9.37 18.26
C ALA A 94 5.49 -8.80 16.97
N SER A 95 4.51 -9.49 16.39
CA SER A 95 3.82 -9.05 15.17
C SER A 95 3.08 -7.73 15.35
N ALA A 96 2.39 -7.53 16.49
CA ALA A 96 1.70 -6.28 16.79
C ALA A 96 2.69 -5.12 16.94
N ARG A 97 3.85 -5.36 17.56
CA ARG A 97 4.92 -4.36 17.69
C ARG A 97 5.51 -3.98 16.34
N ILE A 98 5.80 -4.96 15.48
CA ILE A 98 6.33 -4.73 14.12
C ILE A 98 5.33 -3.91 13.31
N GLY A 99 4.04 -4.26 13.33
CA GLY A 99 2.99 -3.53 12.63
C GLY A 99 2.86 -2.08 13.12
N ALA A 100 2.92 -1.86 14.42
CA ALA A 100 2.87 -0.52 15.01
C ALA A 100 4.10 0.32 14.61
N LEU A 101 5.31 -0.23 14.69
CA LEU A 101 6.53 0.46 14.25
C LEU A 101 6.49 0.80 12.76
N TYR A 102 6.02 -0.13 11.93
CA TYR A 102 5.84 0.10 10.50
C TYR A 102 4.84 1.25 10.23
N GLY A 103 3.71 1.28 10.94
CA GLY A 103 2.75 2.37 10.84
C GLY A 103 3.34 3.74 11.27
N TRP A 104 4.10 3.77 12.37
CA TRP A 104 4.79 4.98 12.82
C TRP A 104 5.85 5.44 11.83
N THR A 105 6.55 4.53 11.16
CA THR A 105 7.54 4.89 10.13
C THR A 105 6.90 5.63 8.96
N TRP A 106 5.70 5.23 8.52
CA TRP A 106 4.94 5.97 7.52
C TRP A 106 4.66 7.40 7.96
N PHE A 107 4.14 7.57 9.17
CA PHE A 107 3.82 8.90 9.72
C PHE A 107 5.07 9.80 9.79
N LEU A 108 6.17 9.28 10.34
CA LEU A 108 7.42 10.03 10.47
C LEU A 108 8.02 10.39 9.11
N ALA A 109 8.01 9.47 8.14
CA ALA A 109 8.55 9.71 6.80
C ALA A 109 7.80 10.83 6.07
N PHE A 110 6.46 10.83 6.10
CA PHE A 110 5.67 11.89 5.47
C PHE A 110 5.72 13.20 6.24
N THR A 111 5.84 13.17 7.56
CA THR A 111 6.08 14.38 8.36
C THR A 111 7.43 15.00 8.00
N ALA A 112 8.49 14.19 7.94
CA ALA A 112 9.81 14.65 7.53
C ALA A 112 9.79 15.24 6.10
N LEU A 113 9.11 14.57 5.16
CA LEU A 113 8.92 15.10 3.81
C LEU A 113 8.26 16.48 3.84
N GLY A 114 7.19 16.65 4.59
CA GLY A 114 6.49 17.94 4.72
C GLY A 114 7.41 19.05 5.26
N VAL A 115 8.23 18.76 6.27
CA VAL A 115 9.21 19.69 6.82
C VAL A 115 10.28 20.06 5.79
N VAL A 116 10.83 19.08 5.07
CA VAL A 116 11.84 19.32 4.01
C VAL A 116 11.26 20.17 2.89
N LEU A 117 10.05 19.86 2.41
CA LEU A 117 9.38 20.67 1.39
C LEU A 117 9.11 22.08 1.90
N GLY A 118 8.69 22.27 3.15
CA GLY A 118 8.53 23.58 3.75
C GLY A 118 9.84 24.37 3.78
N ALA A 119 10.95 23.74 4.13
CA ALA A 119 12.29 24.36 4.10
C ALA A 119 12.71 24.74 2.68
N MET A 120 12.46 23.90 1.68
CA MET A 120 12.73 24.20 0.26
C MET A 120 11.91 25.41 -0.21
N GLY A 121 10.63 25.49 0.14
CA GLY A 121 9.78 26.64 -0.17
C GLY A 121 10.31 27.93 0.46
N ASN A 122 10.70 27.88 1.73
CA ASN A 122 11.30 29.03 2.43
C ASN A 122 12.66 29.45 1.82
N ALA A 123 13.39 28.52 1.24
CA ALA A 123 14.64 28.79 0.51
C ALA A 123 14.42 29.34 -0.91
N GLY A 124 13.15 29.51 -1.34
CA GLY A 124 12.82 30.11 -2.64
C GLY A 124 12.71 29.10 -3.78
N ALA A 125 12.52 27.81 -3.50
CA ALA A 125 12.26 26.83 -4.57
C ALA A 125 11.00 27.20 -5.36
N SER A 126 11.08 27.10 -6.70
CA SER A 126 9.94 27.42 -7.56
C SER A 126 8.78 26.43 -7.35
N PRO A 127 7.53 26.84 -7.64
CA PRO A 127 6.36 25.93 -7.54
C PRO A 127 6.53 24.67 -8.36
N GLU A 128 7.20 24.71 -9.50
CA GLU A 128 7.50 23.56 -10.33
C GLU A 128 8.46 22.59 -9.65
N ILE A 129 9.58 23.08 -9.11
CA ILE A 129 10.54 22.27 -8.34
C ILE A 129 9.85 21.65 -7.14
N MET A 130 9.03 22.43 -6.42
CA MET A 130 8.25 21.92 -5.28
C MET A 130 7.30 20.80 -5.66
N ALA A 131 6.60 20.92 -6.79
CA ALA A 131 5.69 19.90 -7.28
C ALA A 131 6.43 18.61 -7.67
N ILE A 132 7.53 18.71 -8.41
CA ILE A 132 8.37 17.56 -8.79
C ILE A 132 8.94 16.88 -7.53
N ALA A 133 9.50 17.66 -6.60
CA ALA A 133 10.08 17.14 -5.38
C ALA A 133 9.02 16.46 -4.49
N ALA A 134 7.85 17.09 -4.30
CA ALA A 134 6.77 16.52 -3.50
C ALA A 134 6.29 15.17 -4.04
N ASN A 135 6.04 15.07 -5.35
CA ASN A 135 5.59 13.85 -5.99
C ASN A 135 6.70 12.77 -6.01
N GLY A 136 7.92 13.15 -6.40
CA GLY A 136 9.05 12.25 -6.49
C GLY A 136 9.41 11.64 -5.12
N PHE A 137 9.61 12.47 -4.10
CA PHE A 137 9.94 11.98 -2.76
C PHE A 137 8.80 11.19 -2.12
N ALA A 138 7.54 11.62 -2.29
CA ALA A 138 6.41 10.83 -1.83
C ALA A 138 6.40 9.42 -2.44
N CYS A 139 6.63 9.33 -3.75
CA CYS A 139 6.69 8.05 -4.46
C CYS A 139 7.88 7.19 -4.02
N VAL A 140 9.05 7.81 -3.76
CA VAL A 140 10.22 7.11 -3.21
C VAL A 140 9.93 6.57 -1.82
N ILE A 141 9.32 7.37 -0.93
CA ILE A 141 8.92 6.91 0.41
C ILE A 141 7.95 5.73 0.28
N VAL A 142 6.90 5.85 -0.53
CA VAL A 142 5.95 4.77 -0.77
C VAL A 142 6.66 3.52 -1.27
N GLY A 143 7.53 3.64 -2.27
CA GLY A 143 8.27 2.53 -2.84
C GLY A 143 9.14 1.80 -1.82
N LEU A 144 9.94 2.54 -1.06
CA LEU A 144 10.81 1.98 -0.03
C LEU A 144 10.02 1.34 1.12
N MET A 145 8.94 1.98 1.55
CA MET A 145 8.08 1.43 2.59
C MET A 145 7.38 0.15 2.14
N TYR A 146 6.92 0.06 0.89
CA TYR A 146 6.35 -1.17 0.36
C TYR A 146 7.37 -2.30 0.23
N ILE A 147 8.62 -1.99 -0.18
CA ILE A 147 9.72 -2.99 -0.17
C ILE A 147 10.00 -3.46 1.26
N ALA A 148 10.15 -2.52 2.21
CA ALA A 148 10.36 -2.85 3.61
C ALA A 148 9.21 -3.69 4.19
N GLY A 149 7.96 -3.31 3.89
CA GLY A 149 6.79 -4.09 4.29
C GLY A 149 6.77 -5.48 3.69
N GLY A 150 7.15 -5.62 2.42
CA GLY A 150 7.29 -6.92 1.76
C GLY A 150 8.28 -7.84 2.46
N LEU A 151 9.41 -7.30 2.93
CA LEU A 151 10.41 -8.03 3.71
C LEU A 151 9.93 -8.35 5.13
N LEU A 152 9.28 -7.40 5.81
CA LEU A 152 8.82 -7.57 7.20
C LEU A 152 7.66 -8.57 7.32
N PHE A 153 6.77 -8.58 6.33
CA PHE A 153 5.55 -9.41 6.34
C PHE A 153 5.66 -10.63 5.40
N GLU A 154 6.83 -10.85 4.79
CA GLU A 154 7.09 -11.96 3.85
C GLU A 154 6.11 -11.97 2.66
N GLU A 155 5.77 -10.77 2.15
CA GLU A 155 4.81 -10.60 1.06
C GLU A 155 5.48 -10.00 -0.19
N ASN A 156 5.92 -10.88 -1.08
CA ASN A 156 6.67 -10.51 -2.29
C ASN A 156 5.92 -9.54 -3.21
N ARG A 157 4.59 -9.59 -3.25
CA ARG A 157 3.78 -8.70 -4.08
C ARG A 157 3.85 -7.26 -3.60
N MET A 158 3.93 -7.08 -2.30
CA MET A 158 4.14 -5.76 -1.69
C MET A 158 5.50 -5.19 -2.13
N ALA A 159 6.56 -5.99 -2.07
CA ALA A 159 7.89 -5.58 -2.55
C ALA A 159 7.89 -5.26 -4.07
N LEU A 160 7.16 -6.02 -4.88
CA LEU A 160 7.00 -5.76 -6.32
C LEU A 160 6.34 -4.40 -6.58
N VAL A 161 5.25 -4.09 -5.86
CA VAL A 161 4.59 -2.77 -5.94
C VAL A 161 5.56 -1.68 -5.51
N GLY A 162 6.36 -1.90 -4.48
CA GLY A 162 7.38 -0.95 -4.03
C GLY A 162 8.40 -0.65 -5.11
N GLY A 163 8.94 -1.68 -5.78
CA GLY A 163 9.85 -1.52 -6.91
C GLY A 163 9.20 -0.75 -8.07
N TRP A 164 7.95 -1.06 -8.40
CA TRP A 164 7.19 -0.33 -9.41
C TRP A 164 7.02 1.15 -9.05
N MET A 165 6.75 1.47 -7.78
CA MET A 165 6.61 2.86 -7.34
C MET A 165 7.91 3.65 -7.47
N LEU A 166 9.08 3.02 -7.27
CA LEU A 166 10.37 3.68 -7.55
C LEU A 166 10.55 3.97 -9.03
N VAL A 167 10.13 3.07 -9.93
CA VAL A 167 10.12 3.33 -11.37
C VAL A 167 9.16 4.48 -11.70
N ALA A 168 7.96 4.49 -11.13
CA ALA A 168 6.99 5.57 -11.32
C ALA A 168 7.53 6.92 -10.83
N ALA A 169 8.30 6.96 -9.73
CA ALA A 169 8.95 8.17 -9.24
C ALA A 169 9.93 8.74 -10.27
N VAL A 170 10.76 7.88 -10.87
CA VAL A 170 11.71 8.29 -11.92
C VAL A 170 10.98 8.81 -13.15
N LEU A 171 9.98 8.06 -13.64
CA LEU A 171 9.19 8.48 -14.80
C LEU A 171 8.49 9.83 -14.57
N ALA A 172 7.92 10.02 -13.37
CA ALA A 172 7.26 11.27 -13.01
C ALA A 172 8.25 12.45 -12.95
N ALA A 173 9.45 12.25 -12.41
CA ALA A 173 10.47 13.29 -12.33
C ALA A 173 10.96 13.75 -13.71
N PHE A 174 11.12 12.82 -14.67
CA PHE A 174 11.53 13.16 -16.04
C PHE A 174 10.40 13.69 -16.92
N ALA A 175 9.13 13.40 -16.60
CA ALA A 175 7.99 13.88 -17.38
C ALA A 175 7.82 15.41 -17.31
N GLY A 176 8.29 16.05 -16.23
CA GLY A 176 8.09 17.48 -16.00
C GLY A 176 6.63 17.85 -15.74
N MET A 177 6.40 19.12 -15.37
CA MET A 177 5.05 19.61 -15.12
C MET A 177 4.37 20.06 -16.43
N PRO A 178 3.07 19.79 -16.62
CA PRO A 178 2.12 19.10 -15.74
C PRO A 178 2.03 17.59 -15.95
N ALA A 179 2.86 17.01 -16.85
CA ALA A 179 2.78 15.58 -17.20
C ALA A 179 3.08 14.67 -16.01
N THR A 180 3.85 15.13 -15.03
CA THR A 180 4.07 14.43 -13.75
C THR A 180 2.76 13.94 -13.13
N TYR A 181 1.70 14.75 -13.10
CA TYR A 181 0.41 14.36 -12.52
C TYR A 181 -0.25 13.22 -13.32
N LEU A 182 -0.14 13.23 -14.65
CA LEU A 182 -0.66 12.14 -15.47
C LEU A 182 0.11 10.84 -15.22
N VAL A 183 1.44 10.91 -15.13
CA VAL A 183 2.27 9.74 -14.80
C VAL A 183 1.89 9.18 -13.42
N MET A 184 1.69 10.03 -12.43
CA MET A 184 1.26 9.61 -11.09
C MET A 184 -0.13 8.99 -11.08
N ALA A 185 -1.06 9.49 -11.89
CA ALA A 185 -2.38 8.87 -12.05
C ALA A 185 -2.28 7.47 -12.68
N VAL A 186 -1.57 7.37 -13.83
CA VAL A 186 -1.55 6.14 -14.64
C VAL A 186 -0.57 5.11 -14.09
N ALA A 187 0.69 5.48 -13.87
CA ALA A 187 1.69 4.56 -13.37
C ALA A 187 1.54 4.31 -11.87
N GLY A 188 1.35 5.36 -11.07
CA GLY A 188 1.18 5.23 -9.62
C GLY A 188 -0.17 4.62 -9.26
N GLY A 189 -1.26 5.34 -9.52
CA GLY A 189 -2.63 4.90 -9.20
C GLY A 189 -3.04 3.66 -9.98
N GLY A 190 -2.76 3.62 -11.29
CA GLY A 190 -3.00 2.45 -12.14
C GLY A 190 -2.25 1.21 -11.68
N GLY A 191 -0.99 1.35 -11.24
CA GLY A 191 -0.19 0.25 -10.68
C GLY A 191 -0.86 -0.38 -9.43
N PHE A 192 -1.38 0.45 -8.53
CA PHE A 192 -2.16 -0.04 -7.39
C PHE A 192 -3.44 -0.75 -7.80
N LEU A 193 -4.19 -0.23 -8.79
CA LEU A 193 -5.41 -0.88 -9.28
C LEU A 193 -5.12 -2.23 -9.95
N VAL A 194 -4.04 -2.33 -10.70
CA VAL A 194 -3.59 -3.61 -11.28
C VAL A 194 -3.31 -4.62 -10.15
N MET A 195 -2.59 -4.20 -9.10
CA MET A 195 -2.31 -5.09 -7.98
C MET A 195 -3.59 -5.49 -7.23
N ALA A 196 -4.54 -4.58 -7.03
CA ALA A 196 -5.86 -4.92 -6.47
C ALA A 196 -6.58 -5.99 -7.31
N GLY A 197 -6.52 -5.86 -8.63
CA GLY A 197 -7.07 -6.86 -9.57
C GLY A 197 -6.37 -8.22 -9.46
N VAL A 198 -5.04 -8.24 -9.38
CA VAL A 198 -4.26 -9.47 -9.18
C VAL A 198 -4.65 -10.17 -7.88
N GLU A 199 -4.74 -9.42 -6.77
CA GLU A 199 -5.19 -9.95 -5.48
C GLU A 199 -6.61 -10.55 -5.56
N GLN A 200 -7.50 -9.88 -6.28
CA GLN A 200 -8.88 -10.38 -6.48
C GLN A 200 -8.89 -11.72 -7.23
N VAL A 201 -8.13 -11.82 -8.32
CA VAL A 201 -8.06 -13.05 -9.14
C VAL A 201 -7.46 -14.21 -8.32
N LEU A 202 -6.38 -13.95 -7.59
CA LEU A 202 -5.74 -14.98 -6.78
C LEU A 202 -6.66 -15.51 -5.67
N ARG A 203 -7.42 -14.63 -5.02
CA ARG A 203 -8.43 -15.05 -4.04
C ARG A 203 -9.56 -15.86 -4.66
N ALA A 204 -10.04 -15.48 -5.84
CA ALA A 204 -11.08 -16.24 -6.54
C ALA A 204 -10.60 -17.66 -6.87
N ARG A 205 -9.37 -17.82 -7.35
CA ARG A 205 -8.76 -19.13 -7.64
C ARG A 205 -8.65 -20.01 -6.39
N ARG A 206 -8.13 -19.48 -5.27
CA ARG A 206 -8.03 -20.23 -4.00
C ARG A 206 -9.40 -20.74 -3.51
N ARG A 207 -10.47 -19.94 -3.68
CA ARG A 207 -11.83 -20.35 -3.31
C ARG A 207 -12.37 -21.48 -4.18
N SER A 208 -12.13 -21.46 -5.49
CA SER A 208 -12.55 -22.52 -6.41
C SER A 208 -11.84 -23.86 -6.12
N GLU A 209 -10.54 -23.84 -5.83
CA GLU A 209 -9.75 -25.03 -5.49
C GLU A 209 -10.16 -25.63 -4.13
N GLY A 210 -10.49 -24.79 -3.14
CA GLY A 210 -10.99 -25.22 -1.83
C GLY A 210 -12.41 -25.83 -1.89
N GLY A 211 -13.24 -25.40 -2.83
CA GLY A 211 -14.57 -25.96 -3.08
C GLY A 211 -14.53 -27.37 -3.71
N VAL A 212 -13.61 -27.57 -4.66
CA VAL A 212 -13.42 -28.87 -5.36
C VAL A 212 -12.88 -29.96 -4.40
N ARG A 213 -12.10 -29.59 -3.38
CA ARG A 213 -11.56 -30.55 -2.40
C ARG A 213 -12.59 -30.99 -1.32
N ARG A 214 -13.72 -30.29 -1.24
CA ARG A 214 -14.79 -30.60 -0.26
C ARG A 214 -15.99 -31.33 -0.87
N ALA A 215 -16.05 -31.45 -2.19
CA ALA A 215 -17.02 -32.24 -2.94
C ALA A 215 -16.44 -33.64 -3.29
#